data_d79238f5f92842c6d00deb2e89620147
#
_entry.id   d79238f5f92842c6d00deb2e89620147
#
_cell.length_a   1.000
_cell.length_b   1.000
_cell.length_c   1.000
_cell.angle_alpha   90.00
_cell.angle_beta   90.00
_cell.angle_gamma   90.00
#
_symmetry.space_group_name_H-M   'P 1'
#
loop_
_entity.id
_entity.type
_entity.pdbx_description
1 polymer ?
#
loop_
_entity_poly.entity_id
_entity_poly.type
_entity_poly.pdbx_seq_one_letter_code
_entity_poly.pdbx_strand_id
1 'polypeptide(L)'
;MIVDVDGPDAARAAEADGAEGVVVRGALAGIREATELPILWCGGGTPDDARSAGADAVLVIADARDDDGDDLDAAAAHAAELGLDLVVSVSNEDVLERVLEQHDPETFHLAADDLERALELLTDVPVGKLAIAEAEHVTRDQIVELERRGVDAVIVPARNVAELVGGAPPTV
;
A
#
# COMPACT_ATOMS: atom_id res chain seq x y z
N MET A 1 2.19 -0.01 9.77
CA MET A 1 2.18 1.36 9.15
C MET A 1 3.18 1.41 8.02
N ILE A 2 2.79 1.92 6.86
CA ILE A 2 3.59 2.07 5.65
C ILE A 2 3.84 3.57 5.42
N VAL A 3 5.07 3.95 5.06
CA VAL A 3 5.45 5.37 4.90
C VAL A 3 5.70 5.68 3.43
N ASP A 4 5.06 6.74 2.91
CA ASP A 4 5.30 7.26 1.55
C ASP A 4 6.63 8.01 1.53
N VAL A 5 7.58 7.52 0.73
CA VAL A 5 8.95 8.03 0.65
C VAL A 5 9.32 8.43 -0.77
N ASP A 6 10.05 9.52 -0.90
CA ASP A 6 10.49 10.09 -2.17
C ASP A 6 11.99 9.86 -2.48
N GLY A 7 12.69 9.16 -1.59
CA GLY A 7 14.11 8.89 -1.78
C GLY A 7 14.76 8.06 -0.67
N PRO A 8 16.05 7.69 -0.87
CA PRO A 8 16.77 6.80 0.05
C PRO A 8 16.90 7.34 1.47
N ASP A 9 17.05 8.66 1.64
CA ASP A 9 17.18 9.26 2.97
C ASP A 9 15.85 9.22 3.74
N ALA A 10 14.71 9.43 3.05
CA ALA A 10 13.39 9.30 3.63
C ALA A 10 13.08 7.84 4.02
N ALA A 11 13.49 6.87 3.20
CA ALA A 11 13.32 5.45 3.51
C ALA A 11 14.11 5.04 4.77
N ARG A 12 15.37 5.49 4.88
CA ARG A 12 16.21 5.24 6.07
C ARG A 12 15.64 5.89 7.32
N ALA A 13 15.10 7.11 7.19
CA ALA A 13 14.46 7.79 8.31
C ALA A 13 13.18 7.09 8.74
N ALA A 14 12.32 6.67 7.81
CA ALA A 14 11.10 5.92 8.09
C ALA A 14 11.38 4.62 8.86
N GLU A 15 12.40 3.85 8.44
CA GLU A 15 12.83 2.64 9.15
C GLU A 15 13.32 2.95 10.57
N ALA A 16 14.16 3.97 10.74
CA ALA A 16 14.66 4.39 12.05
C ALA A 16 13.54 4.87 12.98
N ASP A 17 12.47 5.45 12.43
CA ASP A 17 11.30 5.94 13.17
C ASP A 17 10.27 4.82 13.44
N GLY A 18 10.50 3.59 12.96
CA GLY A 18 9.69 2.42 13.28
C GLY A 18 8.56 2.12 12.28
N ALA A 19 8.68 2.57 11.04
CA ALA A 19 7.81 2.10 9.96
C ALA A 19 7.96 0.59 9.75
N GLU A 20 6.91 -0.06 9.23
CA GLU A 20 6.88 -1.49 8.93
C GLU A 20 6.99 -1.76 7.42
N GLY A 21 6.89 -0.73 6.61
CA GLY A 21 7.07 -0.76 5.16
C GLY A 21 7.18 0.63 4.58
N VAL A 22 7.58 0.71 3.33
CA VAL A 22 7.61 1.96 2.58
C VAL A 22 6.83 1.82 1.27
N VAL A 23 6.17 2.91 0.85
CA VAL A 23 5.59 3.01 -0.48
C VAL A 23 6.38 4.02 -1.30
N VAL A 24 6.60 3.70 -2.57
CA VAL A 24 7.36 4.54 -3.51
C VAL A 24 6.52 4.79 -4.76
N ARG A 25 6.26 6.07 -5.05
CA ARG A 25 5.44 6.48 -6.21
C ARG A 25 6.26 6.93 -7.41
N GLY A 26 7.57 6.99 -7.24
CA GLY A 26 8.51 7.45 -8.26
C GLY A 26 9.61 6.45 -8.54
N ALA A 27 10.81 6.97 -8.82
CA ALA A 27 11.98 6.14 -9.08
C ALA A 27 12.46 5.43 -7.82
N LEU A 28 12.70 4.13 -7.92
CA LEU A 28 13.19 3.27 -6.82
C LEU A 28 14.72 3.32 -6.60
N ALA A 29 15.44 4.11 -7.40
CA ALA A 29 16.92 4.13 -7.37
C ALA A 29 17.46 4.41 -5.95
N GLY A 30 18.22 3.47 -5.41
CA GLY A 30 18.87 3.57 -4.10
C GLY A 30 17.96 3.36 -2.89
N ILE A 31 16.66 3.13 -3.09
CA ILE A 31 15.72 2.89 -1.97
C ILE A 31 16.02 1.53 -1.32
N ARG A 32 16.17 0.47 -2.12
CA ARG A 32 16.46 -0.87 -1.60
C ARG A 32 17.78 -0.94 -0.81
N GLU A 33 18.79 -0.18 -1.22
CA GLU A 33 20.06 -0.10 -0.51
C GLU A 33 19.98 0.72 0.78
N ALA A 34 18.92 1.50 0.93
CA ALA A 34 18.73 2.38 2.07
C ALA A 34 17.89 1.77 3.21
N THR A 35 17.09 0.73 2.92
CA THR A 35 16.18 0.12 3.90
C THR A 35 16.01 -1.38 3.69
N GLU A 36 15.83 -2.11 4.79
CA GLU A 36 15.44 -3.54 4.78
C GLU A 36 13.90 -3.72 4.81
N LEU A 37 13.14 -2.64 4.96
CA LEU A 37 11.68 -2.70 5.00
C LEU A 37 11.09 -3.21 3.69
N PRO A 38 9.91 -3.86 3.71
CA PRO A 38 9.14 -4.15 2.51
C PRO A 38 8.84 -2.88 1.71
N ILE A 39 8.99 -2.97 0.38
CA ILE A 39 8.77 -1.86 -0.55
C ILE A 39 7.55 -2.16 -1.41
N LEU A 40 6.48 -1.38 -1.26
CA LEU A 40 5.35 -1.34 -2.17
C LEU A 40 5.62 -0.29 -3.26
N TRP A 41 5.67 -0.72 -4.53
CA TRP A 41 5.87 0.21 -5.62
C TRP A 41 4.55 0.60 -6.30
N CYS A 42 4.31 1.90 -6.40
CA CYS A 42 3.14 2.53 -7.03
C CYS A 42 3.54 3.40 -8.25
N GLY A 43 4.70 3.15 -8.85
CA GLY A 43 5.32 4.05 -9.85
C GLY A 43 4.74 3.97 -11.27
N GLY A 44 3.68 3.20 -11.51
CA GLY A 44 3.00 3.15 -12.82
C GLY A 44 3.79 2.47 -13.94
N GLY A 45 4.73 1.58 -13.62
CA GLY A 45 5.46 0.76 -14.58
C GLY A 45 5.00 -0.70 -14.59
N THR A 46 5.82 -1.56 -15.18
CA THR A 46 5.56 -2.99 -15.23
C THR A 46 6.04 -3.71 -13.96
N PRO A 47 5.55 -4.92 -13.65
CA PRO A 47 6.12 -5.75 -12.58
C PRO A 47 7.63 -6.00 -12.74
N ASP A 48 8.16 -6.08 -13.97
CA ASP A 48 9.60 -6.18 -14.23
C ASP A 48 10.37 -4.96 -13.74
N ASP A 49 9.81 -3.77 -13.94
CA ASP A 49 10.43 -2.52 -13.45
C ASP A 49 10.47 -2.51 -11.91
N ALA A 50 9.37 -2.91 -11.27
CA ALA A 50 9.27 -3.04 -9.82
C ALA A 50 10.33 -4.03 -9.28
N ARG A 51 10.38 -5.23 -9.86
CA ARG A 51 11.32 -6.27 -9.46
C ARG A 51 12.78 -5.86 -9.67
N SER A 52 13.09 -5.29 -10.83
CA SER A 52 14.44 -4.82 -11.16
C SER A 52 14.92 -3.72 -10.21
N ALA A 53 13.99 -2.95 -9.68
CA ALA A 53 14.25 -1.86 -8.74
C ALA A 53 14.26 -2.31 -7.26
N GLY A 54 14.01 -3.61 -6.99
CA GLY A 54 14.08 -4.20 -5.64
C GLY A 54 12.82 -4.05 -4.81
N ALA A 55 11.65 -3.83 -5.46
CA ALA A 55 10.36 -3.87 -4.76
C ALA A 55 10.00 -5.30 -4.32
N ASP A 56 9.21 -5.39 -3.27
CA ASP A 56 8.63 -6.63 -2.74
C ASP A 56 7.18 -6.78 -3.19
N ALA A 57 6.48 -5.67 -3.42
CA ALA A 57 5.11 -5.64 -3.88
C ALA A 57 4.89 -4.57 -4.96
N VAL A 58 3.89 -4.77 -5.81
CA VAL A 58 3.46 -3.83 -6.84
C VAL A 58 1.98 -3.49 -6.67
N LEU A 59 1.64 -2.20 -6.79
CA LEU A 59 0.26 -1.75 -6.79
C LEU A 59 -0.24 -1.60 -8.24
N VAL A 60 -1.36 -2.23 -8.54
CA VAL A 60 -2.08 -2.12 -9.82
C VAL A 60 -3.43 -1.45 -9.57
N ILE A 61 -3.75 -0.45 -10.38
CA ILE A 61 -5.02 0.27 -10.27
C ILE A 61 -6.07 -0.48 -11.10
N ALA A 62 -7.14 -0.92 -10.44
CA ALA A 62 -8.31 -1.43 -11.14
C ALA A 62 -9.15 -0.25 -11.64
N ASP A 63 -9.26 -0.09 -12.97
CA ASP A 63 -10.09 0.97 -13.57
C ASP A 63 -11.50 0.43 -13.85
N ALA A 64 -12.52 1.29 -13.63
CA ALA A 64 -13.91 1.01 -13.99
C ALA A 64 -14.14 0.79 -15.50
N ARG A 65 -13.14 1.09 -16.32
CA ARG A 65 -13.19 0.98 -17.79
C ARG A 65 -12.58 -0.30 -18.35
N ASP A 66 -11.89 -1.09 -17.51
CA ASP A 66 -11.30 -2.37 -17.93
C ASP A 66 -12.41 -3.44 -17.96
N ASP A 67 -13.20 -3.40 -19.07
CA ASP A 67 -14.37 -4.26 -19.26
C ASP A 67 -13.99 -5.76 -19.41
N ASP A 68 -12.74 -6.06 -19.74
CA ASP A 68 -12.30 -7.42 -20.08
C ASP A 68 -11.47 -8.11 -18.97
N GLY A 69 -11.01 -7.38 -17.94
CA GLY A 69 -10.25 -7.97 -16.81
C GLY A 69 -8.89 -8.59 -17.16
N ASP A 70 -8.60 -8.76 -18.45
CA ASP A 70 -7.41 -9.47 -18.97
C ASP A 70 -6.10 -8.81 -18.52
N ASP A 71 -6.10 -7.48 -18.34
CA ASP A 71 -4.89 -6.74 -17.95
C ASP A 71 -4.52 -6.98 -16.47
N LEU A 72 -5.51 -7.12 -15.57
CA LEU A 72 -5.25 -7.40 -14.16
C LEU A 72 -4.79 -8.85 -13.95
N ASP A 73 -5.39 -9.81 -14.65
CA ASP A 73 -4.96 -11.21 -14.62
C ASP A 73 -3.54 -11.38 -15.14
N ALA A 74 -3.21 -10.71 -16.24
CA ALA A 74 -1.85 -10.71 -16.78
C ALA A 74 -0.85 -10.09 -15.81
N ALA A 75 -1.20 -8.96 -15.18
CA ALA A 75 -0.36 -8.31 -14.18
C ALA A 75 -0.17 -9.18 -12.93
N ALA A 76 -1.24 -9.84 -12.46
CA ALA A 76 -1.20 -10.74 -11.32
C ALA A 76 -0.31 -11.97 -11.58
N ALA A 77 -0.51 -12.64 -12.74
CA ALA A 77 0.31 -13.76 -13.13
C ALA A 77 1.79 -13.39 -13.25
N HIS A 78 2.07 -12.25 -13.87
CA HIS A 78 3.43 -11.76 -14.05
C HIS A 78 4.09 -11.36 -12.72
N ALA A 79 3.38 -10.67 -11.84
CA ALA A 79 3.88 -10.36 -10.51
C ALA A 79 4.24 -11.63 -9.72
N ALA A 80 3.37 -12.65 -9.78
CA ALA A 80 3.61 -13.94 -9.14
C ALA A 80 4.84 -14.67 -9.71
N GLU A 81 5.05 -14.65 -11.04
CA GLU A 81 6.25 -15.22 -11.67
C GLU A 81 7.55 -14.53 -11.19
N LEU A 82 7.49 -13.24 -10.92
CA LEU A 82 8.61 -12.46 -10.43
C LEU A 82 8.78 -12.53 -8.89
N GLY A 83 7.85 -13.17 -8.18
CA GLY A 83 7.85 -13.25 -6.73
C GLY A 83 7.55 -11.89 -6.07
N LEU A 84 6.67 -11.11 -6.68
CA LEU A 84 6.12 -9.86 -6.14
C LEU A 84 4.72 -10.10 -5.60
N ASP A 85 4.42 -9.50 -4.44
CA ASP A 85 3.05 -9.43 -3.96
C ASP A 85 2.24 -8.42 -4.78
N LEU A 86 0.98 -8.76 -5.09
CA LEU A 86 0.07 -7.87 -5.81
C LEU A 86 -0.85 -7.15 -4.83
N VAL A 87 -0.90 -5.83 -4.92
CA VAL A 87 -1.87 -4.97 -4.24
C VAL A 87 -2.79 -4.35 -5.29
N VAL A 88 -4.09 -4.61 -5.20
CA VAL A 88 -5.07 -4.06 -6.15
C VAL A 88 -5.73 -2.81 -5.56
N SER A 89 -5.58 -1.69 -6.26
CA SER A 89 -6.19 -0.43 -5.85
C SER A 89 -7.60 -0.31 -6.38
N VAL A 90 -8.57 -0.11 -5.49
CA VAL A 90 -10.00 0.04 -5.79
C VAL A 90 -10.50 1.38 -5.26
N SER A 91 -11.34 2.08 -6.05
CA SER A 91 -11.80 3.44 -5.73
C SER A 91 -13.28 3.55 -5.35
N ASN A 92 -14.06 2.49 -5.57
CA ASN A 92 -15.49 2.44 -5.26
C ASN A 92 -16.00 1.00 -5.22
N GLU A 93 -17.24 0.84 -4.74
CA GLU A 93 -17.91 -0.45 -4.56
C GLU A 93 -18.04 -1.23 -5.88
N ASP A 94 -18.41 -0.58 -6.97
CA ASP A 94 -18.59 -1.24 -8.28
C ASP A 94 -17.27 -1.85 -8.80
N VAL A 95 -16.14 -1.15 -8.57
CA VAL A 95 -14.80 -1.65 -8.93
C VAL A 95 -14.40 -2.80 -8.01
N LEU A 96 -14.65 -2.68 -6.70
CA LEU A 96 -14.34 -3.72 -5.74
C LEU A 96 -15.13 -5.00 -6.03
N GLU A 97 -16.45 -4.90 -6.23
CA GLU A 97 -17.31 -6.05 -6.56
C GLU A 97 -16.81 -6.78 -7.80
N ARG A 98 -16.53 -6.04 -8.87
CA ARG A 98 -16.01 -6.61 -10.12
C ARG A 98 -14.66 -7.32 -9.92
N VAL A 99 -13.73 -6.68 -9.20
CA VAL A 99 -12.42 -7.29 -8.92
C VAL A 99 -12.56 -8.57 -8.10
N LEU A 100 -13.47 -8.59 -7.13
CA LEU A 100 -13.74 -9.79 -6.34
C LEU A 100 -14.38 -10.93 -7.17
N GLU A 101 -15.25 -10.58 -8.11
CA GLU A 101 -15.88 -11.57 -8.98
C GLU A 101 -14.92 -12.20 -9.99
N GLN A 102 -13.95 -11.43 -10.49
CA GLN A 102 -13.09 -11.83 -11.60
C GLN A 102 -11.72 -12.33 -11.15
N HIS A 103 -11.10 -11.77 -10.09
CA HIS A 103 -9.69 -11.95 -9.81
C HIS A 103 -9.37 -12.44 -8.39
N ASP A 104 -10.21 -12.18 -7.43
CA ASP A 104 -10.08 -12.55 -6.00
C ASP A 104 -8.69 -12.28 -5.37
N PRO A 105 -8.12 -11.05 -5.49
CA PRO A 105 -6.80 -10.73 -4.97
C PRO A 105 -6.76 -10.81 -3.43
N GLU A 106 -5.56 -10.99 -2.87
CA GLU A 106 -5.38 -11.11 -1.41
C GLU A 106 -5.33 -9.76 -0.70
N THR A 107 -4.85 -8.71 -1.38
CA THR A 107 -4.60 -7.40 -0.78
C THR A 107 -5.21 -6.28 -1.60
N PHE A 108 -6.01 -5.45 -0.93
CA PHE A 108 -6.64 -4.27 -1.52
C PHE A 108 -6.04 -2.98 -0.97
N HIS A 109 -5.81 -2.02 -1.85
CA HIS A 109 -5.60 -0.63 -1.50
C HIS A 109 -6.91 0.13 -1.71
N LEU A 110 -7.44 0.73 -0.65
CA LEU A 110 -8.69 1.48 -0.66
C LEU A 110 -8.38 2.94 -1.06
N ALA A 111 -8.48 3.22 -2.36
CA ALA A 111 -8.20 4.53 -2.94
C ALA A 111 -9.39 5.46 -2.73
N ALA A 112 -9.42 6.16 -1.60
CA ALA A 112 -10.49 7.08 -1.23
C ALA A 112 -9.94 8.48 -0.91
N ASP A 113 -10.74 9.51 -1.15
CA ASP A 113 -10.37 10.91 -0.89
C ASP A 113 -10.25 11.21 0.61
N ASP A 114 -10.91 10.42 1.45
CA ASP A 114 -10.86 10.53 2.89
C ASP A 114 -11.04 9.17 3.60
N LEU A 115 -10.75 9.16 4.91
CA LEU A 115 -10.83 7.95 5.73
C LEU A 115 -12.27 7.42 5.91
N GLU A 116 -13.28 8.27 5.86
CA GLU A 116 -14.67 7.85 6.01
C GLU A 116 -15.07 7.00 4.80
N ARG A 117 -14.72 7.46 3.60
CA ARG A 117 -14.96 6.71 2.36
C ARG A 117 -14.15 5.41 2.29
N ALA A 118 -12.89 5.42 2.76
CA ALA A 118 -12.09 4.19 2.86
C ALA A 118 -12.74 3.16 3.78
N LEU A 119 -13.30 3.60 4.92
CA LEU A 119 -14.00 2.73 5.85
C LEU A 119 -15.34 2.22 5.31
N GLU A 120 -16.04 2.99 4.48
CA GLU A 120 -17.21 2.49 3.75
C GLU A 120 -16.82 1.34 2.83
N LEU A 121 -15.81 1.52 1.97
CA LEU A 121 -15.32 0.47 1.08
C LEU A 121 -14.84 -0.78 1.85
N LEU A 122 -14.22 -0.58 3.01
CA LEU A 122 -13.74 -1.69 3.84
C LEU A 122 -14.87 -2.66 4.24
N THR A 123 -16.11 -2.16 4.37
CA THR A 123 -17.26 -3.02 4.76
C THR A 123 -17.57 -4.10 3.71
N ASP A 124 -17.17 -3.87 2.47
CA ASP A 124 -17.41 -4.76 1.34
C ASP A 124 -16.20 -5.67 1.04
N VAL A 125 -15.05 -5.41 1.69
CA VAL A 125 -13.88 -6.29 1.60
C VAL A 125 -14.14 -7.59 2.37
N PRO A 126 -14.01 -8.77 1.74
CA PRO A 126 -14.29 -10.04 2.39
C PRO A 126 -13.33 -10.33 3.56
N VAL A 127 -13.84 -11.00 4.57
CA VAL A 127 -13.04 -11.47 5.70
C VAL A 127 -11.91 -12.39 5.23
N GLY A 128 -10.70 -12.09 5.66
CA GLY A 128 -9.50 -12.83 5.28
C GLY A 128 -8.68 -12.18 4.17
N LYS A 129 -9.19 -11.11 3.56
CA LYS A 129 -8.40 -10.24 2.67
C LYS A 129 -7.75 -9.13 3.47
N LEU A 130 -6.64 -8.60 2.96
CA LEU A 130 -5.90 -7.50 3.58
C LEU A 130 -6.35 -6.15 2.98
N ALA A 131 -6.52 -5.16 3.83
CA ALA A 131 -6.93 -3.81 3.43
C ALA A 131 -5.90 -2.76 3.85
N ILE A 132 -5.43 -2.00 2.88
CA ILE A 132 -4.51 -0.88 3.06
C ILE A 132 -5.29 0.42 2.80
N ALA A 133 -5.34 1.33 3.77
CA ALA A 133 -5.90 2.67 3.60
C ALA A 133 -4.80 3.72 3.44
N GLU A 134 -5.11 4.86 2.85
CA GLU A 134 -4.20 6.00 2.74
C GLU A 134 -4.71 7.20 3.53
N ALA A 135 -3.83 7.90 4.26
CA ALA A 135 -4.20 9.05 5.05
C ALA A 135 -3.10 10.12 5.07
N GLU A 136 -3.37 11.29 4.48
CA GLU A 136 -2.43 12.43 4.50
C GLU A 136 -2.30 13.09 5.87
N HIS A 137 -3.40 13.12 6.62
CA HIS A 137 -3.49 13.75 7.94
C HIS A 137 -4.17 12.80 8.91
N VAL A 138 -3.36 12.10 9.69
CA VAL A 138 -3.85 11.13 10.65
C VAL A 138 -3.13 11.28 11.99
N THR A 139 -3.87 11.07 13.07
CA THR A 139 -3.31 10.95 14.41
C THR A 139 -3.12 9.48 14.78
N ARG A 140 -2.29 9.22 15.79
CA ARG A 140 -2.13 7.87 16.32
C ARG A 140 -3.45 7.21 16.74
N ASP A 141 -4.32 7.97 17.41
CA ASP A 141 -5.61 7.45 17.87
C ASP A 141 -6.50 7.03 16.69
N GLN A 142 -6.43 7.77 15.57
CA GLN A 142 -7.13 7.41 14.34
C GLN A 142 -6.54 6.15 13.69
N ILE A 143 -5.21 5.97 13.70
CA ILE A 143 -4.58 4.72 13.22
C ILE A 143 -5.07 3.53 14.04
N VAL A 144 -5.06 3.62 15.37
CA VAL A 144 -5.57 2.58 16.26
C VAL A 144 -7.06 2.28 16.00
N GLU A 145 -7.86 3.29 15.69
CA GLU A 145 -9.27 3.10 15.35
C GLU A 145 -9.44 2.41 13.97
N LEU A 146 -8.62 2.75 12.98
CA LEU A 146 -8.60 2.08 11.67
C LEU A 146 -8.26 0.60 11.81
N GLU A 147 -7.22 0.27 12.58
CA GLU A 147 -6.84 -1.12 12.88
C GLU A 147 -7.99 -1.89 13.56
N ARG A 148 -8.68 -1.28 14.52
CA ARG A 148 -9.84 -1.90 15.19
C ARG A 148 -11.00 -2.17 14.24
N ARG A 149 -11.13 -1.38 13.18
CA ARG A 149 -12.15 -1.54 12.15
C ARG A 149 -11.77 -2.55 11.08
N GLY A 150 -10.54 -3.05 11.09
CA GLY A 150 -10.08 -4.09 10.18
C GLY A 150 -9.18 -3.59 9.04
N VAL A 151 -8.65 -2.37 9.12
CA VAL A 151 -7.58 -1.92 8.23
C VAL A 151 -6.27 -2.56 8.70
N ASP A 152 -5.59 -3.29 7.83
CA ASP A 152 -4.36 -4.02 8.14
C ASP A 152 -3.13 -3.12 8.09
N ALA A 153 -3.14 -2.12 7.21
CA ALA A 153 -2.06 -1.14 7.11
C ALA A 153 -2.58 0.25 6.70
N VAL A 154 -1.87 1.29 7.14
CA VAL A 154 -2.16 2.68 6.75
C VAL A 154 -0.92 3.27 6.09
N ILE A 155 -1.09 3.82 4.88
CA ILE A 155 -0.06 4.62 4.21
C ILE A 155 -0.15 6.05 4.73
N VAL A 156 0.99 6.55 5.20
CA VAL A 156 1.14 7.93 5.73
C VAL A 156 2.33 8.63 5.07
N PRO A 157 2.32 9.98 4.96
CA PRO A 157 3.48 10.70 4.47
C PRO A 157 4.68 10.62 5.43
N ALA A 158 5.89 10.78 4.91
CA ALA A 158 7.16 10.68 5.66
C ALA A 158 7.39 11.83 6.66
N ARG A 159 6.36 12.24 7.36
CA ARG A 159 6.43 13.29 8.39
C ARG A 159 5.81 12.78 9.69
N ASN A 160 6.46 13.06 10.82
CA ASN A 160 5.96 12.68 12.15
C ASN A 160 5.77 11.17 12.37
N VAL A 161 6.51 10.33 11.63
CA VAL A 161 6.39 8.86 11.69
C VAL A 161 6.58 8.36 13.12
N ALA A 162 7.62 8.80 13.83
CA ALA A 162 7.89 8.41 15.22
C ALA A 162 6.74 8.74 16.18
N GLU A 163 6.02 9.84 15.96
CA GLU A 163 4.85 10.22 16.78
C GLU A 163 3.67 9.28 16.50
N LEU A 164 3.48 8.89 15.24
CA LEU A 164 2.40 7.99 14.83
C LEU A 164 2.64 6.55 15.30
N VAL A 165 3.87 6.07 15.26
CA VAL A 165 4.27 4.74 15.79
C VAL A 165 4.18 4.71 17.32
N GLY A 166 4.32 5.84 17.98
CA GLY A 166 4.24 5.95 19.44
C GLY A 166 5.48 5.48 20.17
N GLY A 167 6.60 5.44 19.49
CA GLY A 167 7.90 5.37 20.10
C GLY A 167 8.27 6.73 20.68
N ALA A 168 8.20 6.91 22.01
CA ALA A 168 8.99 7.98 22.61
C ALA A 168 10.46 7.64 22.34
N PRO A 169 11.27 8.55 21.76
CA PRO A 169 12.70 8.30 21.65
C PRO A 169 13.24 8.01 23.06
N PRO A 170 14.18 7.06 23.21
CA PRO A 170 14.76 6.79 24.50
C PRO A 170 15.38 8.09 25.02
N THR A 171 14.90 8.54 26.17
CA THR A 171 15.50 9.68 26.86
C THR A 171 16.93 9.27 27.26
N VAL A 172 17.91 9.91 26.62
CA VAL A 172 19.34 9.77 26.95
C VAL A 172 19.65 10.64 28.16
#